data_d3fed034f6978f1bdd603aa5bfdbe8f4
#
_entry.id   d3fed034f6978f1bdd603aa5bfdbe8f4
#
_cell.length_a   1.000
_cell.length_b   1.000
_cell.length_c   1.000
_cell.angle_alpha   90.00
_cell.angle_beta   90.00
_cell.angle_gamma   90.00
#
_symmetry.space_group_name_H-M   'P 1'
#
loop_
_entity.id
_entity.type
_entity.pdbx_description
1 polymer ?
#
loop_
_entity_poly.entity_id
_entity_poly.type
_entity_poly.pdbx_seq_one_letter_code
_entity_poly.pdbx_strand_id
1 'polypeptide(L)'
;MSTSLEKLTRGGFSIGIELPLDNDWTPEGEARRQRDGRRPGVPDLASHAKLAQLAQLAQLAQLADTLGFRALWVRDVPLYDPSFGDAAQVFEVFSYLGYLAGVTRDILLGTAAVVLPLREPLLTLKSAATIQELSGGRLLLGVASGDRPVEYPLFGRDFESRGANFREQIALLRDGARSHLPPGLEVLPAARTPLPLFVAGLAQQTPEWIGEHMDGCLAYPGTPDDHRRRAASWRAVAGIKPYTSFIHLDLAADPHEPLQRHRFGARAGRLALIDELAAMREAGVQHIGLHFRRNRRPLDETLAEIASEVLPHFHDDQKENATWTSL
;
A
#
# COMPACT_ATOMS: atom_id res chain seq x y z
N MET A 1 -0.36 -0.11 -23.68
CA MET A 1 -0.24 0.55 -22.35
C MET A 1 0.53 -0.38 -21.43
N SER A 2 1.49 0.14 -20.66
CA SER A 2 2.24 -0.64 -19.66
C SER A 2 1.28 -1.14 -18.57
N THR A 3 1.46 -2.38 -18.12
CA THR A 3 0.68 -2.93 -17.00
C THR A 3 1.03 -2.23 -15.69
N SER A 4 0.15 -2.30 -14.68
CA SER A 4 0.44 -1.75 -13.35
C SER A 4 1.67 -2.39 -12.69
N LEU A 5 1.94 -3.68 -12.97
CA LEU A 5 3.16 -4.36 -12.53
C LEU A 5 4.42 -3.78 -13.16
N GLU A 6 4.43 -3.61 -14.48
CA GLU A 6 5.54 -2.98 -15.19
C GLU A 6 5.77 -1.54 -14.72
N LYS A 7 4.70 -0.80 -14.46
CA LYS A 7 4.79 0.55 -13.92
C LYS A 7 5.38 0.56 -12.52
N LEU A 8 4.98 -0.39 -11.64
CA LEU A 8 5.49 -0.49 -10.26
C LEU A 8 7.00 -0.73 -10.24
N THR A 9 7.51 -1.61 -11.11
CA THR A 9 8.92 -2.05 -11.11
C THR A 9 9.78 -1.34 -12.15
N ARG A 10 9.25 -0.31 -12.82
CA ARG A 10 10.02 0.46 -13.79
C ARG A 10 11.27 1.07 -13.16
N GLY A 11 12.42 0.93 -13.82
CA GLY A 11 13.72 1.34 -13.30
C GLY A 11 14.30 0.40 -12.23
N GLY A 12 13.67 -0.76 -11.97
CA GLY A 12 14.15 -1.77 -11.03
C GLY A 12 13.83 -1.51 -9.56
N PHE A 13 13.56 -0.25 -9.18
CA PHE A 13 13.16 0.14 -7.81
C PHE A 13 12.27 1.37 -7.86
N SER A 14 11.26 1.41 -7.03
CA SER A 14 10.36 2.56 -6.95
C SER A 14 9.89 2.85 -5.52
N ILE A 15 9.39 4.08 -5.30
CA ILE A 15 8.96 4.58 -4.01
C ILE A 15 7.49 5.00 -4.11
N GLY A 16 6.68 4.54 -3.18
CA GLY A 16 5.30 4.94 -2.99
C GLY A 16 5.03 5.40 -1.57
N ILE A 17 3.76 5.62 -1.28
CA ILE A 17 3.30 6.14 0.01
C ILE A 17 2.22 5.22 0.56
N GLU A 18 2.26 4.97 1.87
CA GLU A 18 1.19 4.27 2.59
C GLU A 18 0.26 5.28 3.26
N LEU A 19 -1.02 5.14 3.01
CA LEU A 19 -2.07 5.96 3.61
C LEU A 19 -2.62 5.33 4.92
N PRO A 20 -3.18 6.10 5.85
CA PRO A 20 -3.44 7.53 5.75
C PRO A 20 -2.18 8.37 5.87
N LEU A 21 -2.16 9.51 5.20
CA LEU A 21 -1.14 10.53 5.36
C LEU A 21 -1.52 11.39 6.59
N ASP A 22 -1.19 10.89 7.76
CA ASP A 22 -1.24 11.60 9.02
C ASP A 22 0.05 11.38 9.82
N ASN A 23 0.28 12.24 10.78
CA ASN A 23 1.37 12.14 11.74
C ASN A 23 0.85 12.13 13.19
N ASP A 24 -0.29 11.49 13.40
CA ASP A 24 -1.00 11.42 14.68
C ASP A 24 -0.23 10.68 15.79
N TRP A 25 0.87 10.03 15.46
CA TRP A 25 1.73 9.29 16.39
C TRP A 25 2.96 10.08 16.87
N THR A 26 3.04 11.37 16.47
CA THR A 26 3.96 12.32 17.09
C THR A 26 3.34 12.90 18.37
N PRO A 27 4.15 13.42 19.32
CA PRO A 27 3.61 14.08 20.52
C PRO A 27 2.61 15.18 20.19
N GLU A 28 2.88 15.99 19.18
CA GLU A 28 2.02 17.08 18.73
C GLU A 28 0.74 16.56 18.05
N GLY A 29 0.86 15.51 17.24
CA GLY A 29 -0.25 14.81 16.62
C GLY A 29 -1.16 14.15 17.65
N GLU A 30 -0.58 13.50 18.66
CA GLU A 30 -1.32 12.92 19.76
C GLU A 30 -2.05 13.97 20.58
N ALA A 31 -1.39 15.07 20.95
CA ALA A 31 -2.01 16.17 21.66
C ALA A 31 -3.17 16.80 20.86
N ARG A 32 -3.01 16.96 19.54
CA ARG A 32 -4.06 17.41 18.64
C ARG A 32 -5.23 16.43 18.62
N ARG A 33 -4.97 15.14 18.43
CA ARG A 33 -5.97 14.08 18.41
C ARG A 33 -6.75 13.98 19.71
N GLN A 34 -6.08 14.08 20.88
CA GLN A 34 -6.71 14.08 22.19
C GLN A 34 -7.62 15.29 22.37
N ARG A 35 -7.16 16.49 22.01
CA ARG A 35 -7.97 17.71 22.04
C ARG A 35 -9.23 17.59 21.19
N ASP A 36 -9.13 16.93 20.03
CA ASP A 36 -10.22 16.76 19.07
C ASP A 36 -11.10 15.53 19.42
N GLY A 37 -10.79 14.79 20.48
CA GLY A 37 -11.51 13.57 20.88
C GLY A 37 -11.45 12.42 19.88
N ARG A 38 -10.43 12.39 19.02
CA ARG A 38 -10.28 11.38 17.97
C ARG A 38 -9.48 10.16 18.45
N ARG A 39 -9.82 8.99 17.92
CA ARG A 39 -9.02 7.78 18.08
C ARG A 39 -7.81 7.78 17.14
N PRO A 40 -6.72 7.03 17.46
CA PRO A 40 -5.57 6.91 16.59
C PRO A 40 -5.95 6.43 15.18
N GLY A 41 -5.41 7.08 14.15
CA GLY A 41 -5.70 6.75 12.75
C GLY A 41 -7.11 7.12 12.26
N VAL A 42 -7.90 7.80 13.10
CA VAL A 42 -9.19 8.37 12.69
C VAL A 42 -8.96 9.80 12.22
N PRO A 43 -9.15 10.14 10.93
CA PRO A 43 -9.14 11.53 10.49
C PRO A 43 -10.15 12.36 11.29
N ASP A 44 -9.90 13.63 11.42
CA ASP A 44 -10.85 14.54 12.03
C ASP A 44 -12.10 14.69 11.15
N LEU A 45 -13.11 13.83 11.39
CA LEU A 45 -14.39 13.87 10.67
C LEU A 45 -15.24 15.08 11.04
N ALA A 46 -15.02 15.71 12.20
CA ALA A 46 -15.76 16.91 12.59
C ALA A 46 -15.26 18.15 11.84
N SER A 47 -13.97 18.21 11.51
CA SER A 47 -13.46 19.22 10.59
C SER A 47 -13.72 18.84 9.11
N HIS A 48 -14.07 17.59 8.82
CA HIS A 48 -14.60 17.16 7.51
C HIS A 48 -15.96 17.77 7.16
N ALA A 49 -16.76 18.19 8.14
CA ALA A 49 -17.98 18.97 7.91
C ALA A 49 -17.68 20.33 7.24
N LYS A 50 -16.46 20.78 7.28
CA LYS A 50 -15.94 21.83 6.40
C LYS A 50 -15.20 21.12 5.27
N LEU A 51 -15.79 21.04 4.09
CA LEU A 51 -15.29 20.53 2.80
C LEU A 51 -13.75 20.62 2.55
N ALA A 52 -13.02 21.32 3.43
CA ALA A 52 -11.60 21.57 3.36
C ALA A 52 -10.72 20.33 3.63
N GLN A 53 -11.16 19.31 4.37
CA GLN A 53 -10.29 18.18 4.72
C GLN A 53 -10.42 16.96 3.81
N LEU A 54 -11.58 16.70 3.24
CA LEU A 54 -11.65 15.80 2.07
C LEU A 54 -10.79 16.36 0.93
N ALA A 55 -10.78 17.69 0.77
CA ALA A 55 -9.87 18.37 -0.13
C ALA A 55 -8.39 18.16 0.28
N GLN A 56 -8.04 18.14 1.56
CA GLN A 56 -6.67 17.94 2.02
C GLN A 56 -6.15 16.51 1.82
N LEU A 57 -6.98 15.48 2.07
CA LEU A 57 -6.63 14.09 1.73
C LEU A 57 -6.52 13.88 0.22
N ALA A 58 -7.42 14.49 -0.56
CA ALA A 58 -7.32 14.55 -2.00
C ALA A 58 -6.07 15.32 -2.44
N GLN A 59 -5.78 16.46 -1.83
CA GLN A 59 -4.61 17.28 -2.13
C GLN A 59 -3.31 16.55 -1.87
N LEU A 60 -3.18 15.82 -0.76
CA LEU A 60 -1.98 15.02 -0.48
C LEU A 60 -1.85 13.83 -1.43
N ALA A 61 -2.95 13.17 -1.79
CA ALA A 61 -2.93 12.11 -2.79
C ALA A 61 -2.61 12.65 -4.20
N GLN A 62 -3.18 13.80 -4.57
CA GLN A 62 -2.88 14.50 -5.81
C GLN A 62 -1.47 15.06 -5.83
N LEU A 63 -0.98 15.56 -4.68
CA LEU A 63 0.39 16.00 -4.52
C LEU A 63 1.35 14.84 -4.74
N ALA A 64 1.11 13.68 -4.11
CA ALA A 64 1.91 12.49 -4.30
C ALA A 64 1.93 12.02 -5.77
N ASP A 65 0.77 12.08 -6.45
CA ASP A 65 0.64 11.77 -7.87
C ASP A 65 1.47 12.76 -8.73
N THR A 66 1.31 14.06 -8.48
CA THR A 66 2.02 15.13 -9.20
C THR A 66 3.53 15.10 -8.95
N LEU A 67 3.95 14.78 -7.72
CA LEU A 67 5.36 14.66 -7.35
C LEU A 67 6.03 13.38 -7.87
N GLY A 68 5.27 12.47 -8.50
CA GLY A 68 5.81 11.29 -9.16
C GLY A 68 6.08 10.10 -8.24
N PHE A 69 5.46 10.02 -7.07
CA PHE A 69 5.43 8.79 -6.29
C PHE A 69 4.74 7.68 -7.08
N ARG A 70 5.22 6.44 -6.94
CA ARG A 70 4.79 5.34 -7.81
C ARG A 70 3.45 4.72 -7.43
N ALA A 71 3.14 4.65 -6.12
CA ALA A 71 1.92 4.03 -5.63
C ALA A 71 1.41 4.69 -4.34
N LEU A 72 0.08 4.67 -4.15
CA LEU A 72 -0.61 4.90 -2.88
C LEU A 72 -1.09 3.55 -2.35
N TRP A 73 -0.73 3.20 -1.12
CA TRP A 73 -1.13 1.96 -0.47
C TRP A 73 -2.12 2.24 0.65
N VAL A 74 -3.22 1.50 0.68
CA VAL A 74 -4.25 1.59 1.73
C VAL A 74 -4.37 0.29 2.48
N ARG A 75 -4.69 0.38 3.77
CA ARG A 75 -4.94 -0.79 4.64
C ARG A 75 -6.41 -1.17 4.65
N ASP A 76 -6.68 -2.43 4.94
CA ASP A 76 -8.01 -2.94 5.26
C ASP A 76 -8.06 -3.27 6.75
N VAL A 77 -8.63 -2.37 7.55
CA VAL A 77 -8.83 -2.54 9.00
C VAL A 77 -10.32 -2.35 9.28
N PRO A 78 -11.13 -3.41 9.22
CA PRO A 78 -12.58 -3.32 9.34
C PRO A 78 -13.03 -2.76 10.68
N LEU A 79 -12.31 -3.12 11.76
CA LEU A 79 -12.69 -2.78 13.12
C LEU A 79 -11.49 -2.18 13.88
N TYR A 80 -11.76 -1.15 14.66
CA TYR A 80 -10.77 -0.61 15.59
C TYR A 80 -10.62 -1.51 16.81
N ASP A 81 -9.44 -2.11 16.98
CA ASP A 81 -9.07 -2.88 18.16
C ASP A 81 -7.90 -2.17 18.89
N PRO A 82 -8.15 -1.55 20.05
CA PRO A 82 -7.10 -0.85 20.79
C PRO A 82 -6.00 -1.79 21.31
N SER A 83 -6.28 -3.09 21.47
CA SER A 83 -5.31 -4.07 21.95
C SER A 83 -4.29 -4.46 20.88
N PHE A 84 -4.61 -4.27 19.61
CA PHE A 84 -3.73 -4.63 18.51
C PHE A 84 -2.61 -3.63 18.24
N GLY A 85 -2.70 -2.43 18.84
CA GLY A 85 -1.65 -1.39 18.74
C GLY A 85 -1.46 -0.82 17.33
N ASP A 86 -2.43 -1.01 16.45
CA ASP A 86 -2.42 -0.54 15.07
C ASP A 86 -3.30 0.70 14.88
N ALA A 87 -2.94 1.56 13.91
CA ALA A 87 -3.79 2.66 13.51
C ALA A 87 -4.99 2.12 12.73
N ALA A 88 -6.20 2.42 13.18
CA ALA A 88 -7.40 2.05 12.46
C ALA A 88 -7.48 2.82 11.14
N GLN A 89 -7.66 2.12 10.04
CA GLN A 89 -8.14 2.72 8.79
C GLN A 89 -9.59 3.09 8.99
N VAL A 90 -9.94 4.36 8.75
CA VAL A 90 -11.31 4.85 8.99
C VAL A 90 -12.25 4.52 7.85
N PHE A 91 -11.73 4.54 6.63
CA PHE A 91 -12.54 4.33 5.44
C PHE A 91 -12.53 2.87 5.01
N GLU A 92 -13.69 2.40 4.55
CA GLU A 92 -13.78 1.10 3.87
C GLU A 92 -12.89 1.12 2.63
N VAL A 93 -12.07 0.08 2.48
CA VAL A 93 -10.92 0.07 1.56
C VAL A 93 -11.30 0.30 0.10
N PHE A 94 -12.36 -0.33 -0.41
CA PHE A 94 -12.76 -0.19 -1.81
C PHE A 94 -13.48 1.13 -2.08
N SER A 95 -14.27 1.62 -1.14
CA SER A 95 -14.88 2.96 -1.22
C SER A 95 -13.81 4.05 -1.29
N TYR A 96 -12.77 3.91 -0.46
CA TYR A 96 -11.66 4.86 -0.47
C TYR A 96 -10.83 4.77 -1.75
N LEU A 97 -10.53 3.58 -2.24
CA LEU A 97 -9.86 3.40 -3.53
C LEU A 97 -10.67 3.99 -4.70
N GLY A 98 -12.00 3.85 -4.68
CA GLY A 98 -12.87 4.48 -5.68
C GLY A 98 -12.74 6.01 -5.68
N TYR A 99 -12.71 6.62 -4.50
CA TYR A 99 -12.45 8.05 -4.35
C TYR A 99 -11.07 8.44 -4.87
N LEU A 100 -10.02 7.71 -4.47
CA LEU A 100 -8.65 7.96 -4.94
C LEU A 100 -8.52 7.80 -6.45
N ALA A 101 -9.20 6.82 -7.05
CA ALA A 101 -9.22 6.63 -8.51
C ALA A 101 -9.76 7.85 -9.25
N GLY A 102 -10.77 8.52 -8.68
CA GLY A 102 -11.38 9.71 -9.26
C GLY A 102 -10.57 11.00 -9.10
N VAL A 103 -9.70 11.08 -8.07
CA VAL A 103 -8.94 12.31 -7.77
C VAL A 103 -7.46 12.24 -8.19
N THR A 104 -6.98 11.07 -8.63
CA THR A 104 -5.59 10.86 -9.09
C THR A 104 -5.58 10.42 -10.56
N ARG A 105 -4.43 10.58 -11.24
CA ARG A 105 -4.30 10.30 -12.68
C ARG A 105 -3.34 9.16 -13.00
N ASP A 106 -2.12 9.20 -12.43
CA ASP A 106 -1.02 8.32 -12.84
C ASP A 106 -0.55 7.37 -11.75
N ILE A 107 -0.66 7.75 -10.48
CA ILE A 107 -0.21 6.96 -9.35
C ILE A 107 -0.97 5.63 -9.26
N LEU A 108 -0.26 4.54 -8.96
CA LEU A 108 -0.87 3.23 -8.73
C LEU A 108 -1.63 3.23 -7.41
N LEU A 109 -2.69 2.44 -7.34
CA LEU A 109 -3.56 2.32 -6.18
C LEU A 109 -3.45 0.89 -5.62
N GLY A 110 -2.83 0.74 -4.47
CA GLY A 110 -2.55 -0.55 -3.85
C GLY A 110 -3.29 -0.78 -2.55
N THR A 111 -3.54 -2.04 -2.21
CA THR A 111 -3.98 -2.45 -0.87
C THR A 111 -2.87 -3.21 -0.14
N ALA A 112 -2.70 -2.95 1.18
CA ALA A 112 -1.68 -3.62 1.99
C ALA A 112 -2.22 -3.97 3.39
N ALA A 113 -3.16 -4.95 3.46
CA ALA A 113 -3.76 -5.75 2.41
C ALA A 113 -5.23 -6.03 2.73
N VAL A 114 -6.04 -6.36 1.72
CA VAL A 114 -7.44 -6.78 1.91
C VAL A 114 -7.48 -8.14 2.59
N VAL A 115 -8.24 -8.27 3.68
CA VAL A 115 -8.44 -9.53 4.39
C VAL A 115 -9.56 -10.32 3.70
N LEU A 116 -9.19 -11.15 2.72
CA LEU A 116 -10.16 -11.86 1.87
C LEU A 116 -11.17 -12.71 2.66
N PRO A 117 -10.76 -13.53 3.65
CA PRO A 117 -11.71 -14.44 4.32
C PRO A 117 -12.81 -13.73 5.12
N LEU A 118 -12.66 -12.44 5.44
CA LEU A 118 -13.72 -11.66 6.10
C LEU A 118 -14.77 -11.12 5.12
N ARG A 119 -14.54 -11.24 3.81
CA ARG A 119 -15.35 -10.60 2.77
C ARG A 119 -16.15 -11.59 1.94
N GLU A 120 -17.21 -11.08 1.31
CA GLU A 120 -17.98 -11.85 0.32
C GLU A 120 -17.21 -11.90 -1.02
N PRO A 121 -16.85 -13.09 -1.53
CA PRO A 121 -15.96 -13.24 -2.68
C PRO A 121 -16.42 -12.54 -3.96
N LEU A 122 -17.71 -12.70 -4.32
CA LEU A 122 -18.27 -12.09 -5.54
C LEU A 122 -18.31 -10.56 -5.44
N LEU A 123 -18.63 -10.02 -4.25
CA LEU A 123 -18.61 -8.57 -4.03
C LEU A 123 -17.18 -8.04 -4.02
N THR A 124 -16.23 -8.79 -3.50
CA THR A 124 -14.80 -8.44 -3.55
C THR A 124 -14.29 -8.36 -4.98
N LEU A 125 -14.61 -9.38 -5.81
CA LEU A 125 -14.30 -9.36 -7.24
C LEU A 125 -14.94 -8.16 -7.94
N LYS A 126 -16.24 -7.92 -7.67
CA LYS A 126 -16.98 -6.78 -8.25
C LYS A 126 -16.33 -5.45 -7.91
N SER A 127 -15.96 -5.26 -6.64
CA SER A 127 -15.31 -4.02 -6.17
C SER A 127 -13.93 -3.84 -6.80
N ALA A 128 -13.09 -4.88 -6.81
CA ALA A 128 -11.77 -4.83 -7.42
C ALA A 128 -11.83 -4.54 -8.92
N ALA A 129 -12.72 -5.21 -9.65
CA ALA A 129 -12.94 -4.96 -11.08
C ALA A 129 -13.44 -3.53 -11.35
N THR A 130 -14.32 -3.01 -10.50
CA THR A 130 -14.82 -1.64 -10.59
C THR A 130 -13.67 -0.63 -10.41
N ILE A 131 -12.82 -0.80 -9.38
CA ILE A 131 -11.66 0.07 -9.15
C ILE A 131 -10.67 -0.03 -10.31
N GLN A 132 -10.43 -1.22 -10.85
CA GLN A 132 -9.55 -1.43 -11.99
C GLN A 132 -10.02 -0.61 -13.22
N GLU A 133 -11.31 -0.63 -13.51
CA GLU A 133 -11.90 0.15 -14.61
C GLU A 133 -11.88 1.66 -14.33
N LEU A 134 -12.34 2.10 -13.15
CA LEU A 134 -12.38 3.52 -12.77
C LEU A 134 -10.99 4.16 -12.73
N SER A 135 -9.97 3.40 -12.32
CA SER A 135 -8.59 3.86 -12.27
C SER A 135 -7.86 3.77 -13.62
N GLY A 136 -8.47 3.20 -14.66
CA GLY A 136 -7.78 2.95 -15.94
C GLY A 136 -6.67 1.91 -15.83
N GLY A 137 -6.83 0.89 -14.99
CA GLY A 137 -5.87 -0.22 -14.85
C GLY A 137 -4.75 0.03 -13.84
N ARG A 138 -4.94 0.93 -12.87
CA ARG A 138 -3.92 1.29 -11.88
C ARG A 138 -3.99 0.50 -10.56
N LEU A 139 -4.92 -0.46 -10.42
CA LEU A 139 -5.05 -1.25 -9.19
C LEU A 139 -3.90 -2.25 -9.01
N LEU A 140 -3.43 -2.38 -7.77
CA LEU A 140 -2.57 -3.44 -7.25
C LEU A 140 -3.28 -4.06 -6.04
N LEU A 141 -3.88 -5.24 -6.20
CA LEU A 141 -4.69 -5.85 -5.15
C LEU A 141 -3.81 -6.69 -4.21
N GLY A 142 -3.37 -6.07 -3.12
CA GLY A 142 -2.71 -6.77 -2.02
C GLY A 142 -3.74 -7.46 -1.14
N VAL A 143 -3.53 -8.73 -0.84
CA VAL A 143 -4.46 -9.61 -0.13
C VAL A 143 -3.80 -10.36 1.02
N ALA A 144 -4.57 -10.69 2.04
CA ALA A 144 -4.13 -11.40 3.24
C ALA A 144 -5.19 -12.40 3.70
N SER A 145 -4.76 -13.38 4.49
CA SER A 145 -5.69 -14.28 5.20
C SER A 145 -6.18 -13.71 6.53
N GLY A 146 -5.62 -12.60 7.01
CA GLY A 146 -5.93 -12.00 8.30
C GLY A 146 -5.23 -12.67 9.49
N ASP A 147 -5.00 -11.87 10.54
CA ASP A 147 -4.27 -12.24 11.74
C ASP A 147 -4.97 -11.84 13.05
N ARG A 148 -6.23 -11.36 12.97
CA ARG A 148 -7.04 -10.92 14.11
C ARG A 148 -8.20 -11.89 14.37
N PRO A 149 -8.05 -12.91 15.24
CA PRO A 149 -9.07 -13.92 15.47
C PRO A 149 -10.41 -13.34 15.94
N VAL A 150 -10.39 -12.23 16.67
CA VAL A 150 -11.57 -11.56 17.21
C VAL A 150 -12.51 -11.03 16.13
N GLU A 151 -12.02 -10.73 14.94
CA GLU A 151 -12.83 -10.19 13.85
C GLU A 151 -13.72 -11.27 13.20
N TYR A 152 -13.24 -12.50 13.08
CA TYR A 152 -13.88 -13.57 12.31
C TYR A 152 -15.31 -13.92 12.74
N PRO A 153 -15.60 -14.15 14.03
CA PRO A 153 -16.96 -14.42 14.48
C PRO A 153 -17.93 -13.27 14.21
N LEU A 154 -17.46 -12.03 14.24
CA LEU A 154 -18.28 -10.84 13.98
C LEU A 154 -18.75 -10.75 12.52
N PHE A 155 -18.00 -11.36 11.60
CA PHE A 155 -18.36 -11.48 10.19
C PHE A 155 -18.96 -12.84 9.84
N GLY A 156 -19.30 -13.67 10.86
CA GLY A 156 -19.85 -15.02 10.65
C GLY A 156 -18.85 -15.97 9.98
N ARG A 157 -17.54 -15.76 10.19
CA ARG A 157 -16.47 -16.56 9.62
C ARG A 157 -15.72 -17.34 10.72
N ASP A 158 -15.10 -18.43 10.31
CA ASP A 158 -14.22 -19.22 11.17
C ASP A 158 -12.74 -18.87 10.89
N PHE A 159 -12.00 -18.58 11.97
CA PHE A 159 -10.59 -18.20 11.88
C PHE A 159 -9.70 -19.37 11.42
N GLU A 160 -10.02 -20.60 11.83
CA GLU A 160 -9.20 -21.77 11.49
C GLU A 160 -9.28 -22.14 10.01
N SER A 161 -10.42 -21.85 9.36
CA SER A 161 -10.63 -22.10 7.93
C SER A 161 -10.05 -21.00 7.02
N ARG A 162 -9.46 -19.91 7.57
CA ARG A 162 -9.03 -18.73 6.79
C ARG A 162 -8.05 -19.04 5.66
N GLY A 163 -7.18 -20.05 5.83
CA GLY A 163 -6.23 -20.45 4.80
C GLY A 163 -6.89 -21.12 3.60
N ALA A 164 -7.88 -22.00 3.85
CA ALA A 164 -8.68 -22.63 2.79
C ALA A 164 -9.54 -21.59 2.06
N ASN A 165 -10.24 -20.75 2.82
CA ASN A 165 -11.08 -19.68 2.27
C ASN A 165 -10.26 -18.68 1.43
N PHE A 166 -9.04 -18.36 1.85
CA PHE A 166 -8.13 -17.51 1.07
C PHE A 166 -7.84 -18.14 -0.29
N ARG A 167 -7.48 -19.43 -0.31
CA ARG A 167 -7.16 -20.15 -1.55
C ARG A 167 -8.34 -20.20 -2.52
N GLU A 168 -9.54 -20.49 -2.02
CA GLU A 168 -10.76 -20.51 -2.83
C GLU A 168 -11.06 -19.13 -3.45
N GLN A 169 -10.91 -18.07 -2.64
CA GLN A 169 -11.13 -16.71 -3.13
C GLN A 169 -10.08 -16.28 -4.16
N ILE A 170 -8.81 -16.67 -4.02
CA ILE A 170 -7.79 -16.42 -5.05
C ILE A 170 -8.17 -17.09 -6.37
N ALA A 171 -8.63 -18.35 -6.34
CA ALA A 171 -9.10 -19.04 -7.54
C ALA A 171 -10.26 -18.28 -8.21
N LEU A 172 -11.24 -17.84 -7.43
CA LEU A 172 -12.39 -17.05 -7.92
C LEU A 172 -11.93 -15.71 -8.53
N LEU A 173 -11.02 -14.98 -7.87
CA LEU A 173 -10.50 -13.72 -8.39
C LEU A 173 -9.72 -13.91 -9.70
N ARG A 174 -8.98 -15.02 -9.83
CA ARG A 174 -8.18 -15.35 -11.02
C ARG A 174 -9.03 -15.68 -12.25
N ASP A 175 -10.12 -16.44 -12.08
CA ASP A 175 -10.99 -16.83 -13.19
C ASP A 175 -12.15 -15.85 -13.46
N GLY A 176 -12.25 -14.80 -12.66
CA GLY A 176 -13.34 -13.82 -12.75
C GLY A 176 -14.70 -14.41 -12.38
N ALA A 177 -14.70 -15.37 -11.48
CA ALA A 177 -15.86 -16.15 -11.01
C ALA A 177 -16.55 -17.02 -12.08
N ARG A 178 -15.96 -17.23 -13.25
CA ARG A 178 -16.60 -17.98 -14.36
C ARG A 178 -16.95 -19.41 -13.97
N SER A 179 -16.06 -20.07 -13.23
CA SER A 179 -16.30 -21.45 -12.74
C SER A 179 -17.26 -21.51 -11.54
N HIS A 180 -17.65 -20.38 -10.97
CA HIS A 180 -18.49 -20.27 -9.76
C HIS A 180 -19.92 -19.83 -10.07
N LEU A 181 -20.18 -19.35 -11.27
CA LEU A 181 -21.48 -18.81 -11.66
C LEU A 181 -22.24 -19.78 -12.57
N PRO A 182 -23.57 -19.86 -12.43
CA PRO A 182 -24.44 -20.53 -13.41
C PRO A 182 -24.28 -19.94 -14.82
N PRO A 183 -24.53 -20.75 -15.86
CA PRO A 183 -24.50 -20.26 -17.24
C PRO A 183 -25.36 -19.01 -17.44
N GLY A 184 -24.81 -18.00 -18.11
CA GLY A 184 -25.48 -16.74 -18.41
C GLY A 184 -25.38 -15.68 -17.33
N LEU A 185 -24.76 -15.96 -16.17
CA LEU A 185 -24.43 -14.96 -15.17
C LEU A 185 -22.97 -14.50 -15.29
N GLU A 186 -22.72 -13.22 -15.11
CA GLU A 186 -21.39 -12.62 -15.19
C GLU A 186 -21.21 -11.54 -14.11
N VAL A 187 -19.98 -11.36 -13.65
CA VAL A 187 -19.60 -10.20 -12.84
C VAL A 187 -19.14 -9.08 -13.77
N LEU A 188 -19.87 -7.99 -13.83
CA LEU A 188 -19.53 -6.81 -14.63
C LEU A 188 -19.23 -5.59 -13.74
N PRO A 189 -18.29 -4.67 -14.13
CA PRO A 189 -17.47 -4.77 -15.33
C PRO A 189 -16.52 -5.96 -15.26
N ALA A 190 -16.33 -6.66 -16.37
CA ALA A 190 -15.22 -7.59 -16.45
C ALA A 190 -13.92 -6.79 -16.58
N ALA A 191 -12.95 -7.04 -15.71
CA ALA A 191 -11.65 -6.37 -15.80
C ALA A 191 -11.01 -6.67 -17.16
N ARG A 192 -10.62 -5.62 -17.89
CA ARG A 192 -9.98 -5.75 -19.21
C ARG A 192 -8.59 -6.37 -19.15
N THR A 193 -7.94 -6.24 -18.01
CA THR A 193 -6.65 -6.84 -17.70
C THR A 193 -6.77 -7.67 -16.43
N PRO A 194 -5.99 -8.77 -16.28
CA PRO A 194 -5.97 -9.53 -15.04
C PRO A 194 -5.66 -8.61 -13.85
N LEU A 195 -6.35 -8.86 -12.72
CA LEU A 195 -6.07 -8.15 -11.46
C LEU A 195 -4.69 -8.58 -10.94
N PRO A 196 -3.73 -7.66 -10.75
CA PRO A 196 -2.46 -8.00 -10.12
C PRO A 196 -2.68 -8.31 -8.65
N LEU A 197 -2.36 -9.54 -8.21
CA LEU A 197 -2.56 -10.03 -6.85
C LEU A 197 -1.23 -10.08 -6.10
N PHE A 198 -1.11 -9.29 -5.04
CA PHE A 198 0.02 -9.31 -4.11
C PHE A 198 -0.38 -9.99 -2.81
N VAL A 199 0.47 -10.86 -2.27
CA VAL A 199 0.21 -11.51 -0.98
C VAL A 199 0.98 -10.82 0.15
N ALA A 200 0.30 -10.58 1.28
CA ALA A 200 0.94 -10.16 2.52
C ALA A 200 1.32 -11.40 3.36
N GLY A 201 2.62 -11.55 3.62
CA GLY A 201 3.14 -12.73 4.29
C GLY A 201 2.89 -14.03 3.52
N LEU A 202 2.65 -15.12 4.24
CA LEU A 202 2.35 -16.43 3.65
C LEU A 202 0.84 -16.72 3.48
N ALA A 203 -0.03 -15.93 4.07
CA ALA A 203 -1.50 -16.11 4.02
C ALA A 203 -1.96 -17.57 4.29
N GLN A 204 -1.29 -18.28 5.19
CA GLN A 204 -1.52 -19.70 5.53
C GLN A 204 -1.28 -20.66 4.34
N GLN A 205 -0.50 -20.28 3.35
CA GLN A 205 -0.13 -21.10 2.20
C GLN A 205 1.36 -21.51 2.25
N THR A 206 1.75 -22.46 1.40
CA THR A 206 3.17 -22.79 1.20
C THR A 206 3.85 -21.75 0.29
N PRO A 207 5.16 -21.57 0.43
CA PRO A 207 5.91 -20.66 -0.46
C PRO A 207 5.75 -21.00 -1.95
N GLU A 208 5.71 -22.29 -2.31
CA GLU A 208 5.55 -22.78 -3.68
C GLU A 208 4.18 -22.37 -4.24
N TRP A 209 3.12 -22.59 -3.46
CA TRP A 209 1.77 -22.19 -3.87
C TRP A 209 1.68 -20.68 -4.11
N ILE A 210 2.27 -19.89 -3.21
CA ILE A 210 2.31 -18.43 -3.35
C ILE A 210 3.11 -18.03 -4.60
N GLY A 211 4.28 -18.64 -4.81
CA GLY A 211 5.12 -18.37 -5.98
C GLY A 211 4.38 -18.65 -7.30
N GLU A 212 3.54 -19.67 -7.34
CA GLU A 212 2.73 -20.00 -8.51
C GLU A 212 1.55 -19.05 -8.72
N HIS A 213 0.77 -18.78 -7.66
CA HIS A 213 -0.54 -18.14 -7.77
C HIS A 213 -0.56 -16.63 -7.58
N MET A 214 0.49 -16.03 -7.00
CA MET A 214 0.53 -14.58 -6.74
C MET A 214 1.45 -13.87 -7.73
N ASP A 215 1.17 -12.58 -8.01
CA ASP A 215 1.95 -11.76 -8.94
C ASP A 215 3.05 -10.97 -8.23
N GLY A 216 3.01 -10.86 -6.92
CA GLY A 216 4.01 -10.19 -6.10
C GLY A 216 3.77 -10.44 -4.62
N CYS A 217 4.69 -9.98 -3.78
CA CYS A 217 4.53 -10.05 -2.33
C CYS A 217 4.71 -8.71 -1.65
N LEU A 218 4.01 -8.55 -0.51
CA LEU A 218 4.11 -7.44 0.43
C LEU A 218 4.82 -7.96 1.68
N ALA A 219 6.09 -7.60 1.83
CA ALA A 219 6.91 -8.04 2.96
C ALA A 219 6.82 -7.04 4.12
N TYR A 220 6.86 -7.55 5.35
CA TYR A 220 6.97 -6.71 6.53
C TYR A 220 8.26 -5.88 6.51
N PRO A 221 8.25 -4.66 7.08
CA PRO A 221 9.44 -3.84 7.27
C PRO A 221 10.59 -4.63 7.89
N GLY A 222 11.81 -4.29 7.52
CA GLY A 222 13.02 -4.95 8.01
C GLY A 222 14.27 -4.15 7.64
N THR A 223 15.44 -4.68 8.04
CA THR A 223 16.73 -4.16 7.61
C THR A 223 17.06 -4.62 6.19
N PRO A 224 18.02 -4.00 5.49
CA PRO A 224 18.50 -4.52 4.20
C PRO A 224 18.93 -5.99 4.25
N ASP A 225 19.55 -6.45 5.36
CA ASP A 225 19.92 -7.87 5.51
C ASP A 225 18.70 -8.80 5.67
N ASP A 226 17.64 -8.34 6.39
CA ASP A 226 16.38 -9.08 6.45
C ASP A 226 15.77 -9.21 5.06
N HIS A 227 15.76 -8.12 4.31
CA HIS A 227 15.22 -8.11 2.93
C HIS A 227 16.05 -8.97 1.99
N ARG A 228 17.38 -9.00 2.10
CA ARG A 228 18.24 -9.85 1.27
C ARG A 228 17.87 -11.33 1.41
N ARG A 229 17.67 -11.80 2.66
CA ARG A 229 17.26 -13.19 2.94
C ARG A 229 15.85 -13.47 2.42
N ARG A 230 14.88 -12.60 2.71
CA ARG A 230 13.46 -12.78 2.32
C ARG A 230 13.29 -12.68 0.81
N ALA A 231 13.95 -11.73 0.14
CA ALA A 231 13.90 -11.57 -1.31
C ALA A 231 14.55 -12.76 -2.03
N ALA A 232 15.64 -13.33 -1.50
CA ALA A 232 16.23 -14.55 -2.03
C ALA A 232 15.26 -15.74 -1.94
N SER A 233 14.59 -15.91 -0.79
CA SER A 233 13.56 -16.95 -0.62
C SER A 233 12.37 -16.74 -1.57
N TRP A 234 11.92 -15.49 -1.75
CA TRP A 234 10.85 -15.17 -2.69
C TRP A 234 11.24 -15.49 -4.14
N ARG A 235 12.43 -15.08 -4.56
CA ARG A 235 12.93 -15.37 -5.91
C ARG A 235 13.06 -16.86 -6.23
N ALA A 236 13.37 -17.67 -5.22
CA ALA A 236 13.50 -19.12 -5.38
C ALA A 236 12.17 -19.77 -5.80
N VAL A 237 11.03 -19.23 -5.38
CA VAL A 237 9.70 -19.80 -5.66
C VAL A 237 8.90 -18.99 -6.68
N ALA A 238 9.15 -17.70 -6.82
CA ALA A 238 8.35 -16.77 -7.63
C ALA A 238 9.12 -16.16 -8.83
N GLY A 239 10.42 -16.43 -8.93
CA GLY A 239 11.24 -15.90 -10.02
C GLY A 239 11.36 -14.37 -9.97
N ILE A 240 11.00 -13.71 -11.07
CA ILE A 240 11.15 -12.25 -11.26
C ILE A 240 9.96 -11.44 -10.70
N LYS A 241 8.95 -12.10 -10.12
CA LYS A 241 7.76 -11.41 -9.59
C LYS A 241 8.15 -10.41 -8.49
N PRO A 242 7.50 -9.22 -8.42
CA PRO A 242 7.88 -8.16 -7.49
C PRO A 242 7.95 -8.58 -6.03
N TYR A 243 9.03 -8.17 -5.36
CA TYR A 243 9.19 -8.20 -3.92
C TYR A 243 9.13 -6.77 -3.40
N THR A 244 8.09 -6.44 -2.63
CA THR A 244 7.82 -5.09 -2.14
C THR A 244 7.83 -5.05 -0.62
N SER A 245 8.08 -3.88 -0.04
CA SER A 245 8.06 -3.68 1.41
C SER A 245 7.62 -2.27 1.79
N PHE A 246 7.63 -1.98 3.09
CA PHE A 246 7.24 -0.71 3.67
C PHE A 246 8.28 -0.26 4.69
N ILE A 247 8.33 1.06 4.97
CA ILE A 247 9.14 1.63 6.03
C ILE A 247 8.39 2.78 6.71
N HIS A 248 8.35 2.79 8.05
CA HIS A 248 7.86 3.94 8.79
C HIS A 248 8.98 4.98 8.86
N LEU A 249 8.79 6.10 8.18
CA LEU A 249 9.77 7.15 8.05
C LEU A 249 9.44 8.36 8.92
N ASP A 250 10.44 8.82 9.69
CA ASP A 250 10.51 10.17 10.28
C ASP A 250 11.67 10.91 9.61
N LEU A 251 11.37 11.73 8.59
CA LEU A 251 12.41 12.48 7.87
C LEU A 251 12.86 13.67 8.71
N ALA A 252 14.15 13.68 9.07
CA ALA A 252 14.74 14.78 9.81
C ALA A 252 14.92 16.03 8.95
N ALA A 253 14.91 17.20 9.58
CA ALA A 253 15.17 18.47 8.90
C ALA A 253 16.65 18.64 8.53
N ASP A 254 17.57 18.08 9.35
CA ASP A 254 18.99 18.04 9.02
C ASP A 254 19.23 16.95 7.96
N PRO A 255 19.69 17.30 6.74
CA PRO A 255 19.97 16.34 5.70
C PRO A 255 21.04 15.30 6.05
N HIS A 256 21.92 15.62 7.02
CA HIS A 256 23.02 14.77 7.48
C HIS A 256 22.68 13.96 8.74
N GLU A 257 21.45 14.06 9.27
CA GLU A 257 21.09 13.28 10.45
C GLU A 257 21.27 11.78 10.17
N PRO A 258 22.07 11.06 11.02
CA PRO A 258 22.32 9.65 10.78
C PRO A 258 21.08 8.80 10.98
N LEU A 259 21.04 7.64 10.31
CA LEU A 259 19.94 6.68 10.41
C LEU A 259 19.80 6.14 11.84
N GLN A 260 18.64 6.36 12.45
CA GLN A 260 18.24 5.82 13.75
C GLN A 260 17.06 4.86 13.57
N ARG A 261 17.32 3.57 13.71
CA ARG A 261 16.27 2.56 13.51
C ARG A 261 15.33 2.48 14.70
N HIS A 262 14.07 2.23 14.40
CA HIS A 262 13.05 1.84 15.35
C HIS A 262 12.24 0.66 14.79
N ARG A 263 11.30 0.12 15.57
CA ARG A 263 10.44 -0.96 15.10
C ARG A 263 9.70 -0.53 13.83
N PHE A 264 9.85 -1.29 12.75
CA PHE A 264 9.27 -1.08 11.42
C PHE A 264 9.78 0.13 10.63
N GLY A 265 10.79 0.85 11.10
CA GLY A 265 11.24 2.01 10.35
C GLY A 265 12.50 2.68 10.89
N ALA A 266 12.66 3.95 10.51
CA ALA A 266 13.79 4.75 10.91
C ALA A 266 13.46 6.25 10.94
N ARG A 267 14.24 6.98 11.75
CA ARG A 267 14.45 8.42 11.60
C ARG A 267 15.78 8.64 10.89
N ALA A 268 15.82 9.54 9.92
CA ALA A 268 17.04 9.83 9.14
C ALA A 268 16.93 11.18 8.43
N GLY A 269 18.07 11.83 8.19
CA GLY A 269 18.20 12.86 7.16
C GLY A 269 18.12 12.26 5.76
N ARG A 270 17.86 13.08 4.74
CA ARG A 270 17.65 12.59 3.36
C ARG A 270 18.85 11.82 2.81
N LEU A 271 20.08 12.19 3.17
CA LEU A 271 21.28 11.50 2.68
C LEU A 271 21.35 10.06 3.22
N ALA A 272 21.16 9.87 4.52
CA ALA A 272 21.10 8.55 5.12
C ALA A 272 19.89 7.73 4.66
N LEU A 273 18.77 8.39 4.31
CA LEU A 273 17.61 7.74 3.69
C LEU A 273 17.96 7.22 2.28
N ILE A 274 18.65 8.01 1.46
CA ILE A 274 19.10 7.58 0.13
C ILE A 274 19.98 6.32 0.23
N ASP A 275 20.95 6.32 1.15
CA ASP A 275 21.83 5.17 1.38
C ASP A 275 21.04 3.93 1.82
N GLU A 276 20.07 4.10 2.73
CA GLU A 276 19.21 3.01 3.19
C GLU A 276 18.35 2.41 2.07
N LEU A 277 17.72 3.27 1.26
CA LEU A 277 16.91 2.84 0.13
C LEU A 277 17.77 2.17 -0.96
N ALA A 278 18.98 2.65 -1.19
CA ALA A 278 19.94 2.01 -2.08
C ALA A 278 20.32 0.61 -1.60
N ALA A 279 20.61 0.46 -0.30
CA ALA A 279 20.88 -0.84 0.31
C ALA A 279 19.69 -1.80 0.25
N MET A 280 18.46 -1.29 0.39
CA MET A 280 17.24 -2.10 0.20
C MET A 280 17.06 -2.55 -1.25
N ARG A 281 17.32 -1.66 -2.23
CA ARG A 281 17.33 -2.02 -3.66
C ARG A 281 18.35 -3.13 -3.95
N GLU A 282 19.57 -3.01 -3.46
CA GLU A 282 20.61 -4.03 -3.58
C GLU A 282 20.24 -5.35 -2.88
N ALA A 283 19.49 -5.28 -1.78
CA ALA A 283 18.94 -6.44 -1.10
C ALA A 283 17.80 -7.12 -1.87
N GLY A 284 17.34 -6.51 -2.98
CA GLY A 284 16.36 -7.09 -3.90
C GLY A 284 14.92 -6.62 -3.69
N VAL A 285 14.70 -5.58 -2.92
CA VAL A 285 13.42 -4.88 -2.87
C VAL A 285 13.24 -4.13 -4.19
N GLN A 286 12.04 -4.20 -4.76
CA GLN A 286 11.71 -3.53 -6.02
C GLN A 286 10.71 -2.37 -5.85
N HIS A 287 10.05 -2.31 -4.69
CA HIS A 287 9.21 -1.18 -4.32
C HIS A 287 9.15 -0.99 -2.80
N ILE A 288 9.18 0.26 -2.35
CA ILE A 288 9.04 0.67 -0.95
C ILE A 288 7.85 1.62 -0.80
N GLY A 289 6.92 1.31 0.10
CA GLY A 289 5.90 2.24 0.58
C GLY A 289 6.37 2.99 1.83
N LEU A 290 6.39 4.32 1.78
CA LEU A 290 6.75 5.17 2.92
C LEU A 290 5.52 5.46 3.78
N HIS A 291 5.59 5.18 5.07
CA HIS A 291 4.54 5.45 6.04
C HIS A 291 4.97 6.55 7.01
N PHE A 292 4.20 7.64 7.11
CA PHE A 292 4.60 8.85 7.81
C PHE A 292 3.96 9.06 9.20
N ARG A 293 3.31 8.07 9.79
CA ARG A 293 2.63 8.21 11.09
C ARG A 293 3.50 8.76 12.22
N ARG A 294 4.81 8.58 12.13
CA ARG A 294 5.80 9.07 13.11
C ARG A 294 6.59 10.28 12.64
N ASN A 295 6.32 10.74 11.43
CA ASN A 295 6.99 11.90 10.87
C ASN A 295 6.61 13.18 11.64
N ARG A 296 7.60 13.94 12.08
CA ARG A 296 7.40 15.14 12.92
C ARG A 296 7.21 16.41 12.12
N ARG A 297 7.62 16.39 10.85
CA ARG A 297 7.54 17.55 9.96
C ARG A 297 6.18 17.63 9.26
N PRO A 298 5.78 18.80 8.73
CA PRO A 298 4.64 18.92 7.82
C PRO A 298 4.78 17.94 6.65
N LEU A 299 3.68 17.29 6.30
CA LEU A 299 3.72 16.21 5.30
C LEU A 299 3.94 16.71 3.89
N ASP A 300 3.36 17.86 3.53
CA ASP A 300 3.55 18.52 2.25
C ASP A 300 5.03 18.89 2.01
N GLU A 301 5.70 19.48 3.00
CA GLU A 301 7.13 19.76 2.96
C GLU A 301 7.97 18.48 2.85
N THR A 302 7.61 17.45 3.64
CA THR A 302 8.29 16.16 3.64
C THR A 302 8.19 15.47 2.28
N LEU A 303 6.99 15.45 1.69
CA LEU A 303 6.76 14.86 0.37
C LEU A 303 7.49 15.63 -0.73
N ALA A 304 7.49 16.97 -0.65
CA ALA A 304 8.20 17.81 -1.60
C ALA A 304 9.71 17.57 -1.55
N GLU A 305 10.32 17.50 -0.36
CA GLU A 305 11.74 17.19 -0.19
C GLU A 305 12.10 15.80 -0.71
N ILE A 306 11.29 14.78 -0.40
CA ILE A 306 11.54 13.44 -0.92
C ILE A 306 11.45 13.43 -2.45
N ALA A 307 10.49 14.14 -3.00
CA ALA A 307 10.29 14.19 -4.45
C ALA A 307 11.47 14.89 -5.17
N SER A 308 11.96 16.01 -4.63
CA SER A 308 13.05 16.76 -5.26
C SER A 308 14.43 16.16 -5.02
N GLU A 309 14.67 15.56 -3.83
CA GLU A 309 16.00 15.19 -3.38
C GLU A 309 16.24 13.68 -3.31
N VAL A 310 15.17 12.86 -3.17
CA VAL A 310 15.32 11.40 -3.00
C VAL A 310 14.87 10.64 -4.25
N LEU A 311 13.66 10.92 -4.78
CA LEU A 311 13.13 10.21 -5.95
C LEU A 311 14.07 10.21 -7.16
N PRO A 312 14.82 11.30 -7.51
CA PRO A 312 15.72 11.32 -8.66
C PRO A 312 16.85 10.29 -8.61
N HIS A 313 17.15 9.72 -7.42
CA HIS A 313 18.13 8.64 -7.29
C HIS A 313 17.56 7.25 -7.67
N PHE A 314 16.22 7.16 -7.80
CA PHE A 314 15.52 5.89 -7.96
C PHE A 314 14.51 5.86 -9.12
N HIS A 315 13.99 7.02 -9.55
CA HIS A 315 13.00 7.15 -10.62
C HIS A 315 13.64 7.81 -11.85
N ASP A 316 14.13 7.02 -12.80
CA ASP A 316 14.80 7.52 -14.02
C ASP A 316 13.87 8.30 -14.96
N ASP A 317 12.57 8.01 -14.92
CA ASP A 317 11.56 8.66 -15.75
C ASP A 317 11.29 10.14 -15.37
N GLN A 318 11.76 10.61 -14.21
CA GLN A 318 11.70 12.03 -13.86
C GLN A 318 12.79 12.89 -14.53
N LYS A 319 13.90 12.28 -14.96
CA LYS A 319 14.98 13.01 -15.64
C LYS A 319 14.57 13.50 -17.04
N GLU A 320 13.66 12.77 -17.71
CA GLU A 320 13.16 13.16 -19.04
C GLU A 320 12.18 14.35 -18.99
N ASN A 321 11.37 14.45 -17.92
CA ASN A 321 10.40 15.55 -17.78
C ASN A 321 11.02 16.88 -17.33
N ALA A 322 12.15 16.86 -16.63
CA ALA A 322 12.84 18.08 -16.19
C ALA A 322 13.51 18.85 -17.36
N THR A 323 13.78 18.20 -18.49
CA THR A 323 14.34 18.78 -19.69
C THR A 323 13.34 19.52 -20.57
N TRP A 324 12.04 19.33 -20.38
CA TRP A 324 10.97 19.96 -21.18
C TRP A 324 10.37 21.23 -20.55
N THR A 325 10.70 21.54 -19.28
CA THR A 325 10.23 22.76 -18.59
C THR A 325 11.19 23.93 -18.70
N SER A 326 12.29 23.80 -19.44
CA SER A 326 13.30 24.82 -19.67
C SER A 326 13.42 25.29 -21.15
N LEU A 327 12.36 25.15 -21.92
CA LEU A 327 12.19 25.76 -23.24
C LEU A 327 10.88 26.61 -23.19
#